data_2eaeb002ad2748a6eee514fb85561781
#
_entry.id   2eaeb002ad2748a6eee514fb85561781
#
_cell.length_a   1.000
_cell.length_b   1.000
_cell.length_c   1.000
_cell.angle_alpha   90.00
_cell.angle_beta   90.00
_cell.angle_gamma   90.00
#
_symmetry.space_group_name_H-M   'P 1'
#
loop_
_entity.id
_entity.type
_entity.pdbx_description
1 polymer ?
#
loop_
_entity_poly.entity_id
_entity_poly.type
_entity_poly.pdbx_seq_one_letter_code
_entity_poly.pdbx_strand_id
1 'polypeptide(L)'
;MKRLTQLAAGLALASSALVASTSASAEVSYNIGYASEYYFRGVLQKNSSASAGIDYEADGFYAGSWAADVGDGLEVDGYFGYGIEMDSGLSASIGYTGYFYTGEFDDTYQEINFGLGYGMFSLGYSVGEWDGFGASEDYDFLDLTITGESGLYGTVGFWGDEFDGEYLEVGYGFSFADFDMGIAGIINSEELSDEVGSSGRPTTGEAIVFSIGKSW
;
A
#
# COMPACT_ATOMS: atom_id res chain seq x y z
N MET A 1 -18.01 -22.19 4.61
CA MET A 1 -16.89 -21.88 3.70
C MET A 1 -16.02 -20.90 4.41
N LYS A 2 -14.74 -21.22 4.63
CA LYS A 2 -13.84 -20.46 5.52
C LYS A 2 -13.32 -19.22 4.77
N ARG A 3 -13.41 -18.07 5.42
CA ARG A 3 -12.96 -16.78 4.95
C ARG A 3 -11.45 -16.79 4.63
N LEU A 4 -11.11 -16.65 3.35
CA LEU A 4 -9.74 -16.53 2.83
C LEU A 4 -9.42 -15.07 2.42
N THR A 5 -10.11 -14.10 3.02
CA THR A 5 -10.20 -12.73 2.49
C THR A 5 -9.37 -11.70 3.25
N GLN A 6 -8.34 -12.06 4.01
CA GLN A 6 -7.58 -11.07 4.80
C GLN A 6 -6.06 -11.28 4.80
N LEU A 7 -5.47 -11.94 3.81
CA LEU A 7 -4.04 -12.25 3.82
C LEU A 7 -3.13 -11.25 3.06
N ALA A 8 -3.66 -10.15 2.56
CA ALA A 8 -2.87 -9.15 1.85
C ALA A 8 -2.55 -7.88 2.67
N ALA A 9 -2.80 -7.89 3.98
CA ALA A 9 -2.73 -6.68 4.80
C ALA A 9 -1.36 -6.41 5.45
N GLY A 10 -0.28 -6.98 4.96
CA GLY A 10 1.01 -6.90 5.66
C GLY A 10 2.08 -5.99 5.06
N LEU A 11 2.06 -5.72 3.79
CA LEU A 11 3.14 -4.95 3.14
C LEU A 11 2.66 -4.01 2.02
N ALA A 12 1.47 -4.21 1.47
CA ALA A 12 0.93 -3.38 0.41
C ALA A 12 -0.06 -2.36 0.97
N LEU A 13 0.40 -1.44 1.81
CA LEU A 13 -0.44 -0.33 2.29
C LEU A 13 -0.60 0.78 1.25
N ALA A 14 -0.02 0.63 0.07
CA ALA A 14 -0.13 1.63 -0.97
C ALA A 14 -1.02 1.23 -2.14
N SER A 15 -1.40 -0.03 -2.27
CA SER A 15 -2.40 -0.43 -3.25
C SER A 15 -3.57 -1.08 -2.52
N SER A 16 -4.46 -0.25 -2.01
CA SER A 16 -5.70 -0.70 -1.38
C SER A 16 -6.63 -1.33 -2.42
N ALA A 17 -6.33 -2.56 -2.83
CA ALA A 17 -7.38 -3.46 -3.30
C ALA A 17 -8.24 -3.82 -2.08
N LEU A 18 -9.00 -2.85 -1.57
CA LEU A 18 -10.08 -3.09 -0.64
C LEU A 18 -11.09 -3.98 -1.36
N VAL A 19 -11.00 -5.27 -1.10
CA VAL A 19 -12.08 -6.19 -1.45
C VAL A 19 -13.24 -5.82 -0.56
N ALA A 20 -14.18 -5.06 -1.11
CA ALA A 20 -15.43 -4.73 -0.42
C ALA A 20 -16.08 -6.04 0.04
N SER A 21 -16.06 -6.30 1.34
CA SER A 21 -16.80 -7.40 1.90
C SER A 21 -18.30 -7.05 1.86
N THR A 22 -19.10 -7.89 1.22
CA THR A 22 -20.56 -7.74 1.15
C THR A 22 -21.24 -8.07 2.49
N SER A 23 -20.74 -7.55 3.59
CA SER A 23 -21.38 -7.68 4.89
C SER A 23 -22.32 -6.50 5.09
N ALA A 24 -23.63 -6.75 5.16
CA ALA A 24 -24.67 -5.76 5.46
C ALA A 24 -24.62 -5.28 6.94
N SER A 25 -23.44 -5.19 7.52
CA SER A 25 -23.21 -4.79 8.91
C SER A 25 -22.00 -3.85 8.95
N ALA A 26 -22.17 -2.72 9.62
CA ALA A 26 -21.06 -1.82 9.91
C ALA A 26 -20.03 -2.52 10.79
N GLU A 27 -18.78 -2.50 10.36
CA GLU A 27 -17.65 -3.10 11.07
C GLU A 27 -16.57 -2.05 11.33
N VAL A 28 -16.00 -2.07 12.53
CA VAL A 28 -14.80 -1.30 12.88
C VAL A 28 -13.71 -2.30 13.17
N SER A 29 -12.57 -2.14 12.53
CA SER A 29 -11.37 -2.95 12.76
C SER A 29 -10.19 -2.08 13.16
N TYR A 30 -9.23 -2.71 13.83
CA TYR A 30 -7.98 -2.08 14.24
C TYR A 30 -6.84 -2.95 13.77
N ASN A 31 -5.73 -2.32 13.43
CA ASN A 31 -4.52 -3.04 13.07
C ASN A 31 -3.29 -2.43 13.74
N ILE A 32 -2.28 -3.27 13.98
CA ILE A 32 -0.93 -2.87 14.32
C ILE A 32 0.03 -3.68 13.46
N GLY A 33 1.15 -3.08 13.10
CA GLY A 33 2.15 -3.71 12.25
C GLY A 33 3.57 -3.31 12.58
N TYR A 34 4.49 -4.09 12.06
CA TYR A 34 5.92 -3.82 12.05
C TYR A 34 6.51 -4.36 10.75
N ALA A 35 7.36 -3.58 10.10
CA ALA A 35 8.15 -3.98 8.95
C ALA A 35 9.64 -3.74 9.22
N SER A 36 10.50 -4.67 8.74
CA SER A 36 11.96 -4.49 8.82
C SER A 36 12.43 -3.29 8.01
N GLU A 37 11.70 -2.99 6.94
CA GLU A 37 11.85 -1.81 6.09
C GLU A 37 10.47 -1.41 5.59
N TYR A 38 10.13 -0.13 5.66
CA TYR A 38 8.89 0.41 5.13
C TYR A 38 9.14 0.99 3.73
N TYR A 39 8.50 0.40 2.75
CA TYR A 39 8.48 0.86 1.37
C TYR A 39 7.10 1.38 1.01
N PHE A 40 7.04 2.57 0.42
CA PHE A 40 5.85 3.12 -0.21
C PHE A 40 6.03 3.11 -1.73
N ARG A 41 5.26 2.28 -2.43
CA ARG A 41 5.29 2.18 -3.90
C ARG A 41 6.71 2.09 -4.49
N GLY A 42 7.55 1.24 -3.90
CA GLY A 42 8.94 1.03 -4.33
C GLY A 42 9.96 2.00 -3.73
N VAL A 43 9.55 3.04 -3.01
CA VAL A 43 10.44 4.02 -2.36
C VAL A 43 10.64 3.65 -0.89
N LEU A 44 11.90 3.52 -0.45
CA LEU A 44 12.22 3.28 0.96
C LEU A 44 11.89 4.51 1.81
N GLN A 45 10.98 4.35 2.75
CA GLN A 45 10.61 5.39 3.72
C GLN A 45 11.46 5.31 4.97
N LYS A 46 11.66 4.10 5.49
CA LYS A 46 12.45 3.89 6.72
C LYS A 46 12.85 2.44 6.91
N ASN A 47 14.05 2.26 7.46
CA ASN A 47 14.47 0.99 8.05
C ASN A 47 13.78 0.81 9.42
N SER A 48 13.03 -0.29 9.60
CA SER A 48 12.39 -0.61 10.87
C SER A 48 11.25 0.34 11.25
N SER A 49 10.06 0.12 10.71
CA SER A 49 8.88 0.93 10.96
C SER A 49 7.79 0.15 11.70
N ALA A 50 7.17 0.81 12.68
CA ALA A 50 5.94 0.37 13.33
C ALA A 50 4.75 1.15 12.79
N SER A 51 3.59 0.50 12.71
CA SER A 51 2.36 1.10 12.19
C SER A 51 1.15 0.73 13.04
N ALA A 52 0.09 1.53 12.93
CA ALA A 52 -1.22 1.25 13.50
C ALA A 52 -2.32 1.90 12.66
N GLY A 53 -3.51 1.29 12.64
CA GLY A 53 -4.65 1.83 11.90
C GLY A 53 -5.99 1.50 12.51
N ILE A 54 -7.00 2.19 12.02
CA ILE A 54 -8.42 1.98 12.32
C ILE A 54 -9.21 2.11 11.02
N ASP A 55 -10.10 1.17 10.77
CA ASP A 55 -10.92 1.09 9.59
C ASP A 55 -12.40 0.98 9.96
N TYR A 56 -13.24 1.57 9.15
CA TYR A 56 -14.71 1.44 9.20
C TYR A 56 -15.21 1.02 7.83
N GLU A 57 -16.04 -0.02 7.79
CA GLU A 57 -16.69 -0.50 6.57
C GLU A 57 -18.20 -0.66 6.78
N ALA A 58 -19.02 -0.23 5.82
CA ALA A 58 -20.45 -0.44 5.80
C ALA A 58 -21.01 -0.34 4.37
N ASP A 59 -21.68 -1.39 3.90
CA ASP A 59 -22.42 -1.40 2.63
C ASP A 59 -21.60 -0.88 1.42
N GLY A 60 -20.31 -1.25 1.34
CA GLY A 60 -19.39 -0.82 0.32
C GLY A 60 -18.69 0.51 0.59
N PHE A 61 -19.18 1.33 1.52
CA PHE A 61 -18.45 2.50 2.00
C PHE A 61 -17.32 2.05 2.93
N TYR A 62 -16.17 2.67 2.81
CA TYR A 62 -15.06 2.52 3.72
C TYR A 62 -14.46 3.88 4.08
N ALA A 63 -13.91 3.98 5.29
CA ALA A 63 -13.11 5.11 5.73
C ALA A 63 -12.14 4.64 6.81
N GLY A 64 -10.97 5.25 6.88
CA GLY A 64 -10.00 4.87 7.88
C GLY A 64 -8.90 5.91 8.08
N SER A 65 -8.01 5.57 9.00
CA SER A 65 -6.76 6.27 9.20
C SER A 65 -5.68 5.25 9.56
N TRP A 66 -4.51 5.45 9.02
CA TRP A 66 -3.33 4.65 9.30
C TRP A 66 -2.15 5.56 9.62
N ALA A 67 -1.21 5.09 10.43
CA ALA A 67 0.00 5.84 10.73
C ALA A 67 1.20 4.92 10.80
N ALA A 68 2.36 5.41 10.32
CA ALA A 68 3.64 4.72 10.37
C ALA A 68 4.77 5.63 10.85
N ASP A 69 5.75 5.03 11.50
CA ASP A 69 6.99 5.70 11.88
C ASP A 69 7.89 5.85 10.63
N VAL A 70 8.15 7.10 10.23
CA VAL A 70 9.05 7.44 9.11
C VAL A 70 10.39 8.05 9.58
N GLY A 71 10.65 8.01 10.91
CA GLY A 71 11.93 8.45 11.51
C GLY A 71 11.89 9.87 12.01
N ASP A 72 11.57 10.83 11.17
CA ASP A 72 11.29 12.20 11.60
C ASP A 72 9.77 12.41 11.67
N GLY A 73 9.17 11.90 12.74
CA GLY A 73 7.74 11.94 12.96
C GLY A 73 7.02 10.69 12.44
N LEU A 74 5.75 10.88 12.16
CA LEU A 74 4.83 9.88 11.63
C LEU A 74 4.27 10.34 10.30
N GLU A 75 4.13 9.42 9.36
CA GLU A 75 3.15 9.50 8.29
C GLU A 75 1.78 9.18 8.89
N VAL A 76 0.78 9.95 8.56
CA VAL A 76 -0.61 9.75 9.00
C VAL A 76 -1.52 9.88 7.80
N ASP A 77 -2.15 8.78 7.44
CA ASP A 77 -3.07 8.72 6.30
C ASP A 77 -4.51 8.83 6.77
N GLY A 78 -5.30 9.54 6.00
CA GLY A 78 -6.74 9.57 6.11
C GLY A 78 -7.36 9.21 4.77
N TYR A 79 -8.25 8.22 4.74
CA TYR A 79 -8.84 7.75 3.49
C TYR A 79 -10.32 7.43 3.64
N PHE A 80 -11.04 7.53 2.52
CA PHE A 80 -12.41 7.06 2.39
C PHE A 80 -12.75 6.74 0.94
N GLY A 81 -13.78 5.93 0.74
CA GLY A 81 -14.20 5.57 -0.61
C GLY A 81 -15.41 4.66 -0.63
N TYR A 82 -15.68 4.14 -1.80
CA TYR A 82 -16.76 3.22 -2.05
C TYR A 82 -16.33 2.11 -3.02
N GLY A 83 -16.60 0.87 -2.66
CA GLY A 83 -16.33 -0.32 -3.47
C GLY A 83 -17.60 -1.13 -3.73
N ILE A 84 -17.62 -1.80 -4.85
CA ILE A 84 -18.69 -2.73 -5.23
C ILE A 84 -18.09 -4.05 -5.70
N GLU A 85 -18.78 -5.14 -5.42
CA GLU A 85 -18.54 -6.45 -6.03
C GLU A 85 -19.75 -6.87 -6.84
N MET A 86 -19.52 -7.28 -8.07
CA MET A 86 -20.57 -7.73 -8.99
C MET A 86 -20.71 -9.25 -8.92
N ASP A 87 -21.88 -9.77 -9.27
CA ASP A 87 -22.16 -11.23 -9.34
C ASP A 87 -21.17 -11.98 -10.26
N SER A 88 -20.53 -11.29 -11.20
CA SER A 88 -19.51 -11.83 -12.10
C SER A 88 -18.17 -12.10 -11.42
N GLY A 89 -17.96 -11.62 -10.17
CA GLY A 89 -16.69 -11.64 -9.47
C GLY A 89 -15.78 -10.45 -9.84
N LEU A 90 -16.28 -9.48 -10.63
CA LEU A 90 -15.59 -8.22 -10.87
C LEU A 90 -15.84 -7.28 -9.70
N SER A 91 -14.79 -6.70 -9.12
CA SER A 91 -14.86 -5.62 -8.14
C SER A 91 -14.37 -4.30 -8.74
N ALA A 92 -14.92 -3.19 -8.25
CA ALA A 92 -14.46 -1.85 -8.59
C ALA A 92 -14.55 -0.94 -7.38
N SER A 93 -13.63 0.01 -7.26
CA SER A 93 -13.63 1.00 -6.18
C SER A 93 -13.19 2.37 -6.68
N ILE A 94 -13.63 3.39 -5.95
CA ILE A 94 -13.14 4.76 -6.03
C ILE A 94 -12.96 5.28 -4.61
N GLY A 95 -11.85 5.97 -4.36
CA GLY A 95 -11.54 6.54 -3.06
C GLY A 95 -10.71 7.80 -3.14
N TYR A 96 -10.46 8.36 -1.97
CA TYR A 96 -9.55 9.47 -1.74
C TYR A 96 -8.62 9.09 -0.59
N THR A 97 -7.34 9.47 -0.71
CA THR A 97 -6.34 9.34 0.35
C THR A 97 -5.57 10.64 0.47
N GLY A 98 -5.40 11.10 1.71
CA GLY A 98 -4.46 12.15 2.05
C GLY A 98 -3.39 11.59 2.96
N TYR A 99 -2.13 11.90 2.67
CA TYR A 99 -0.95 11.52 3.45
C TYR A 99 -0.39 12.78 4.11
N PHE A 100 -0.23 12.75 5.42
CA PHE A 100 0.19 13.89 6.23
C PHE A 100 1.36 13.47 7.12
N TYR A 101 2.30 14.38 7.33
CA TYR A 101 3.49 14.11 8.13
C TYR A 101 3.52 15.00 9.38
N THR A 102 3.84 14.42 10.55
CA THR A 102 3.90 15.16 11.82
C THR A 102 5.28 15.79 12.08
N GLY A 103 6.28 15.42 11.30
CA GLY A 103 7.66 15.94 11.33
C GLY A 103 8.02 16.64 10.02
N GLU A 104 9.31 16.68 9.73
CA GLU A 104 9.87 17.30 8.52
C GLU A 104 10.34 16.23 7.51
N PHE A 105 9.77 15.01 7.59
CA PHE A 105 10.15 13.90 6.71
C PHE A 105 9.74 14.17 5.26
N ASP A 106 8.49 14.59 5.06
CA ASP A 106 7.94 14.89 3.73
C ASP A 106 6.79 15.92 3.85
N ASP A 107 6.23 16.34 2.72
CA ASP A 107 5.07 17.22 2.65
C ASP A 107 3.80 16.43 2.27
N THR A 108 2.65 17.08 2.24
CA THR A 108 1.34 16.46 2.04
C THR A 108 1.17 15.91 0.63
N TYR A 109 0.62 14.68 0.54
CA TYR A 109 0.11 14.10 -0.70
C TYR A 109 -1.40 13.97 -0.62
N GLN A 110 -2.07 14.12 -1.75
CA GLN A 110 -3.52 13.93 -1.89
C GLN A 110 -3.80 13.23 -3.21
N GLU A 111 -4.62 12.19 -3.19
CA GLU A 111 -4.90 11.45 -4.41
C GLU A 111 -6.32 10.89 -4.47
N ILE A 112 -6.81 10.69 -5.69
CA ILE A 112 -8.00 9.90 -6.00
C ILE A 112 -7.53 8.55 -6.49
N ASN A 113 -8.09 7.50 -5.87
CA ASN A 113 -7.74 6.11 -6.13
C ASN A 113 -8.85 5.41 -6.90
N PHE A 114 -8.49 4.62 -7.90
CA PHE A 114 -9.36 3.73 -8.63
C PHE A 114 -8.84 2.30 -8.53
N GLY A 115 -9.73 1.36 -8.23
CA GLY A 115 -9.38 -0.05 -8.12
C GLY A 115 -10.28 -0.91 -9.00
N LEU A 116 -9.71 -1.94 -9.60
CA LEU A 116 -10.42 -3.02 -10.29
C LEU A 116 -9.85 -4.36 -9.86
N GLY A 117 -10.72 -5.34 -9.62
CA GLY A 117 -10.30 -6.70 -9.25
C GLY A 117 -11.09 -7.77 -10.00
N TYR A 118 -10.42 -8.83 -10.42
CA TYR A 118 -11.07 -10.01 -11.00
C TYR A 118 -10.23 -11.28 -10.76
N GLY A 119 -10.80 -12.20 -9.99
CA GLY A 119 -10.13 -13.45 -9.63
C GLY A 119 -8.84 -13.20 -8.86
N MET A 120 -7.70 -13.53 -9.45
CA MET A 120 -6.37 -13.35 -8.87
C MET A 120 -5.69 -12.01 -9.24
N PHE A 121 -6.32 -11.20 -10.08
CA PHE A 121 -5.75 -9.95 -10.60
C PHE A 121 -6.38 -8.73 -9.94
N SER A 122 -5.54 -7.77 -9.56
CA SER A 122 -5.94 -6.43 -9.10
C SER A 122 -5.18 -5.38 -9.91
N LEU A 123 -5.88 -4.32 -10.29
CA LEU A 123 -5.31 -3.14 -10.94
C LEU A 123 -5.67 -1.92 -10.08
N GLY A 124 -4.66 -1.16 -9.70
CA GLY A 124 -4.78 0.13 -9.02
C GLY A 124 -4.36 1.26 -9.96
N TYR A 125 -5.04 2.40 -9.87
CA TYR A 125 -4.63 3.64 -10.52
C TYR A 125 -4.94 4.82 -9.61
N SER A 126 -3.94 5.64 -9.34
CA SER A 126 -4.06 6.84 -8.51
C SER A 126 -3.63 8.06 -9.29
N VAL A 127 -4.32 9.19 -9.09
CA VAL A 127 -3.92 10.50 -9.57
C VAL A 127 -3.91 11.45 -8.41
N GLY A 128 -2.82 12.18 -8.24
CA GLY A 128 -2.63 13.01 -7.07
C GLY A 128 -1.71 14.20 -7.29
N GLU A 129 -1.57 14.96 -6.21
CA GLU A 129 -0.68 16.10 -6.08
C GLU A 129 0.14 15.95 -4.81
N TRP A 130 1.42 16.24 -4.88
CA TRP A 130 2.32 16.44 -3.76
C TRP A 130 2.54 17.92 -3.55
N ASP A 131 2.35 18.43 -2.33
CA ASP A 131 2.49 19.86 -2.02
C ASP A 131 3.95 20.34 -2.20
N GLY A 132 4.93 19.44 -2.03
CA GLY A 132 6.34 19.70 -2.23
C GLY A 132 6.94 20.69 -1.26
N PHE A 133 8.26 20.73 -1.19
CA PHE A 133 8.98 21.75 -0.37
C PHE A 133 9.11 23.10 -1.08
N GLY A 134 8.36 23.35 -2.13
CA GLY A 134 8.43 24.59 -2.91
C GLY A 134 7.24 24.79 -3.83
N ALA A 135 7.20 24.07 -4.95
CA ALA A 135 6.04 24.02 -5.84
C ALA A 135 5.39 22.65 -5.72
N SER A 136 4.07 22.58 -5.85
CA SER A 136 3.39 21.29 -5.94
C SER A 136 3.71 20.60 -7.26
N GLU A 137 3.70 19.28 -7.23
CA GLU A 137 3.93 18.39 -8.38
C GLU A 137 2.77 17.44 -8.52
N ASP A 138 2.27 17.27 -9.73
CA ASP A 138 1.24 16.30 -10.06
C ASP A 138 1.89 14.93 -10.29
N TYR A 139 1.19 13.86 -9.92
CA TYR A 139 1.64 12.49 -10.20
C TYR A 139 0.49 11.56 -10.54
N ASP A 140 0.83 10.49 -11.24
CA ASP A 140 -0.01 9.32 -11.31
C ASP A 140 0.76 8.06 -10.91
N PHE A 141 0.03 7.04 -10.50
CA PHE A 141 0.60 5.76 -10.14
C PHE A 141 -0.31 4.63 -10.62
N LEU A 142 0.29 3.66 -11.30
CA LEU A 142 -0.38 2.46 -11.79
C LEU A 142 0.25 1.22 -11.17
N ASP A 143 -0.55 0.32 -10.62
CA ASP A 143 -0.08 -1.00 -10.20
C ASP A 143 -0.92 -2.15 -10.74
N LEU A 144 -0.26 -3.28 -10.94
CA LEU A 144 -0.87 -4.57 -11.21
C LEU A 144 -0.37 -5.60 -10.22
N THR A 145 -1.29 -6.21 -9.48
CA THR A 145 -1.01 -7.28 -8.52
C THR A 145 -1.65 -8.60 -8.95
N ILE A 146 -0.91 -9.68 -8.78
CA ILE A 146 -1.39 -11.04 -8.94
C ILE A 146 -1.25 -11.75 -7.58
N THR A 147 -2.35 -12.27 -7.04
CA THR A 147 -2.36 -12.94 -5.74
C THR A 147 -2.81 -14.39 -5.89
N GLY A 148 -1.93 -15.33 -5.52
CA GLY A 148 -2.24 -16.77 -5.53
C GLY A 148 -2.93 -17.23 -4.24
N GLU A 149 -3.67 -18.36 -4.32
CA GLU A 149 -4.39 -18.93 -3.17
C GLU A 149 -3.49 -19.36 -2.01
N SER A 150 -2.19 -19.58 -2.26
CA SER A 150 -1.21 -19.99 -1.25
C SER A 150 -0.67 -18.86 -0.40
N GLY A 151 -0.99 -17.59 -0.70
CA GLY A 151 -0.40 -16.40 -0.10
C GLY A 151 0.81 -15.85 -0.86
N LEU A 152 1.21 -16.48 -1.97
CA LEU A 152 2.21 -15.92 -2.89
C LEU A 152 1.58 -14.79 -3.73
N TYR A 153 2.26 -13.68 -3.86
CA TYR A 153 1.82 -12.56 -4.70
C TYR A 153 2.99 -11.91 -5.45
N GLY A 154 2.65 -11.14 -6.46
CA GLY A 154 3.59 -10.28 -7.17
C GLY A 154 2.91 -9.00 -7.61
N THR A 155 3.58 -7.88 -7.45
CA THR A 155 3.13 -6.54 -7.83
C THR A 155 4.18 -5.86 -8.70
N VAL A 156 3.72 -5.23 -9.77
CA VAL A 156 4.51 -4.25 -10.52
C VAL A 156 3.85 -2.90 -10.40
N GLY A 157 4.62 -1.85 -10.15
CA GLY A 157 4.11 -0.49 -10.02
C GLY A 157 4.93 0.50 -10.84
N PHE A 158 4.25 1.54 -11.32
CA PHE A 158 4.80 2.56 -12.22
C PHE A 158 4.34 3.94 -11.76
N TRP A 159 5.28 4.81 -11.52
CA TRP A 159 5.04 6.23 -11.32
C TRP A 159 5.02 6.96 -12.66
N GLY A 160 4.28 8.04 -12.76
CA GLY A 160 4.15 8.85 -13.96
C GLY A 160 3.76 10.29 -13.66
N ASP A 161 3.57 11.06 -14.73
CA ASP A 161 3.42 12.51 -14.76
C ASP A 161 4.75 13.22 -14.40
N GLU A 162 4.82 14.00 -13.33
CA GLU A 162 6.06 14.67 -12.89
C GLU A 162 6.95 13.74 -12.05
N PHE A 163 6.42 12.56 -11.62
CA PHE A 163 7.19 11.51 -10.97
C PHE A 163 7.60 10.45 -11.98
N ASP A 164 8.63 9.67 -11.65
CA ASP A 164 9.14 8.60 -12.52
C ASP A 164 9.63 7.42 -11.70
N GLY A 165 9.66 6.25 -12.31
CA GLY A 165 10.21 5.03 -11.73
C GLY A 165 9.21 3.87 -11.67
N GLU A 166 9.79 2.67 -11.57
CA GLU A 166 9.04 1.43 -11.48
C GLU A 166 9.63 0.49 -10.44
N TYR A 167 8.79 -0.42 -9.93
CA TYR A 167 9.25 -1.47 -9.04
C TYR A 167 8.54 -2.81 -9.30
N LEU A 168 9.22 -3.87 -8.90
CA LEU A 168 8.69 -5.22 -8.78
C LEU A 168 8.79 -5.66 -7.32
N GLU A 169 7.66 -6.12 -6.77
CA GLU A 169 7.61 -6.81 -5.48
C GLU A 169 7.11 -8.23 -5.68
N VAL A 170 7.78 -9.21 -5.06
CA VAL A 170 7.31 -10.59 -4.98
C VAL A 170 7.35 -11.01 -3.52
N GLY A 171 6.20 -11.42 -2.98
CA GLY A 171 6.09 -11.74 -1.57
C GLY A 171 5.26 -12.98 -1.27
N TYR A 172 5.38 -13.40 -0.03
CA TYR A 172 4.62 -14.50 0.54
C TYR A 172 4.09 -14.12 1.91
N GLY A 173 2.76 -14.17 2.06
CA GLY A 173 2.06 -13.92 3.32
C GLY A 173 1.49 -15.20 3.93
N PHE A 174 1.54 -15.31 5.25
CA PHE A 174 0.96 -16.42 6.00
C PHE A 174 0.56 -15.99 7.41
N SER A 175 -0.40 -16.69 8.01
CA SER A 175 -0.81 -16.42 9.40
C SER A 175 -0.25 -17.50 10.32
N PHE A 176 0.28 -17.07 11.47
CA PHE A 176 0.76 -17.94 12.52
C PHE A 176 0.39 -17.35 13.90
N ALA A 177 -0.26 -18.15 14.75
CA ALA A 177 -0.66 -17.79 16.12
C ALA A 177 -1.41 -16.44 16.21
N ASP A 178 -2.38 -16.22 15.31
CA ASP A 178 -3.18 -14.98 15.17
C ASP A 178 -2.38 -13.73 14.76
N PHE A 179 -1.17 -13.91 14.25
CA PHE A 179 -0.40 -12.86 13.59
C PHE A 179 -0.33 -13.13 12.10
N ASP A 180 -0.41 -12.07 11.32
CA ASP A 180 -0.12 -12.07 9.89
C ASP A 180 1.36 -11.73 9.70
N MET A 181 2.05 -12.56 8.93
CA MET A 181 3.48 -12.46 8.69
C MET A 181 3.75 -12.44 7.19
N GLY A 182 4.78 -11.73 6.78
CA GLY A 182 5.18 -11.64 5.38
C GLY A 182 6.68 -11.61 5.19
N ILE A 183 7.07 -12.04 4.00
CA ILE A 183 8.41 -11.83 3.44
C ILE A 183 8.24 -11.40 1.99
N ALA A 184 8.91 -10.34 1.58
CA ALA A 184 8.90 -9.85 0.21
C ALA A 184 10.30 -9.49 -0.27
N GLY A 185 10.57 -9.72 -1.54
CA GLY A 185 11.68 -9.15 -2.27
C GLY A 185 11.20 -7.98 -3.11
N ILE A 186 11.88 -6.85 -3.04
CA ILE A 186 11.58 -5.64 -3.80
C ILE A 186 12.78 -5.32 -4.67
N ILE A 187 12.53 -4.99 -5.93
CA ILE A 187 13.51 -4.43 -6.87
C ILE A 187 12.89 -3.16 -7.42
N ASN A 188 13.59 -2.05 -7.29
CA ASN A 188 13.16 -0.76 -7.81
C ASN A 188 14.15 -0.18 -8.82
N SER A 189 13.66 0.69 -9.69
CA SER A 189 14.48 1.41 -10.67
C SER A 189 15.41 2.43 -9.99
N GLU A 190 16.34 3.00 -10.75
CA GLU A 190 17.32 3.96 -10.22
C GLU A 190 16.65 5.25 -9.71
N GLU A 191 15.49 5.61 -10.22
CA GLU A 191 14.70 6.78 -9.82
C GLU A 191 14.09 6.63 -8.42
N LEU A 192 13.79 5.39 -8.01
CA LEU A 192 13.18 5.09 -6.70
C LEU A 192 14.20 4.59 -5.67
N SER A 193 15.49 4.55 -6.03
CA SER A 193 16.52 3.92 -5.22
C SER A 193 17.47 4.92 -4.58
N ASP A 194 17.78 4.73 -3.30
CA ASP A 194 18.85 5.44 -2.59
C ASP A 194 20.24 4.84 -2.82
N GLU A 195 20.34 3.72 -3.56
CA GLU A 195 21.59 3.04 -3.82
C GLU A 195 22.45 3.84 -4.81
N VAL A 196 23.74 4.01 -4.46
CA VAL A 196 24.68 4.76 -5.27
C VAL A 196 25.79 3.83 -5.74
N GLY A 197 25.91 3.66 -7.04
CA GLY A 197 26.95 2.86 -7.67
C GLY A 197 28.36 3.46 -7.52
N SER A 198 29.37 2.70 -7.88
CA SER A 198 30.78 3.11 -7.81
C SER A 198 31.11 4.35 -8.66
N SER A 199 30.25 4.71 -9.60
CA SER A 199 30.34 5.93 -10.41
C SER A 199 29.78 7.19 -9.72
N GLY A 200 29.16 7.05 -8.54
CA GLY A 200 28.44 8.12 -7.84
C GLY A 200 27.09 8.47 -8.45
N ARG A 201 26.50 7.56 -9.23
CA ARG A 201 25.14 7.71 -9.80
C ARG A 201 24.21 6.72 -9.13
N PRO A 202 22.90 7.04 -9.03
CA PRO A 202 21.89 6.09 -8.59
C PRO A 202 21.97 4.78 -9.39
N THR A 203 21.62 3.68 -8.76
CA THR A 203 21.50 2.35 -9.37
C THR A 203 20.22 1.71 -8.85
N THR A 204 19.74 0.67 -9.52
CA THR A 204 18.61 -0.15 -9.01
C THR A 204 18.86 -0.60 -7.59
N GLY A 205 17.82 -0.53 -6.75
CA GLY A 205 17.84 -1.04 -5.38
C GLY A 205 17.22 -2.42 -5.29
N GLU A 206 17.66 -3.20 -4.29
CA GLU A 206 17.11 -4.50 -3.96
C GLU A 206 16.94 -4.61 -2.44
N ALA A 207 15.78 -5.10 -1.98
CA ALA A 207 15.50 -5.29 -0.57
C ALA A 207 14.81 -6.62 -0.29
N ILE A 208 14.99 -7.14 0.94
CA ILE A 208 14.20 -8.23 1.50
C ILE A 208 13.53 -7.74 2.77
N VAL A 209 12.22 -7.62 2.72
CA VAL A 209 11.40 -7.05 3.79
C VAL A 209 10.68 -8.17 4.55
N PHE A 210 10.72 -8.10 5.87
CA PHE A 210 9.93 -8.93 6.77
C PHE A 210 8.86 -8.08 7.44
N SER A 211 7.66 -8.62 7.54
CA SER A 211 6.56 -7.97 8.24
C SER A 211 5.86 -8.89 9.23
N ILE A 212 5.27 -8.29 10.24
CA ILE A 212 4.37 -8.94 11.18
C ILE A 212 3.29 -7.94 11.59
N GLY A 213 2.06 -8.40 11.66
CA GLY A 213 0.93 -7.57 12.06
C GLY A 213 -0.16 -8.38 12.74
N LYS A 214 -1.16 -7.66 13.24
CA LYS A 214 -2.38 -8.24 13.79
C LYS A 214 -3.53 -7.27 13.59
N SER A 215 -4.70 -7.84 13.22
CA SER A 215 -5.97 -7.12 13.11
C SER A 215 -7.03 -7.75 14.02
N TRP A 216 -7.99 -6.96 14.52
CA TRP A 216 -9.12 -7.43 15.32
C TRP A 216 -10.31 -6.45 15.28
#